data_e6e8ac89d62cb17d77076bdc022498c8
#
_entry.id   e6e8ac89d62cb17d77076bdc022498c8
#
_cell.length_a   1.000
_cell.length_b   1.000
_cell.length_c   1.000
_cell.angle_alpha   90.00
_cell.angle_beta   90.00
_cell.angle_gamma   90.00
#
_symmetry.space_group_name_H-M   'P 1'
#
loop_
_entity.id
_entity.type
_entity.pdbx_description
1 polymer ?
#
loop_
_entity_poly.entity_id
_entity_poly.type
_entity_poly.pdbx_seq_one_letter_code
_entity_poly.pdbx_strand_id
1 'polypeptide(L)'
;MGKSNFAEQIRNKETYLGIEFGSTRIKAVLTGADHTPIASGSYDWENQYEDGIWTYHLDMIWRGLKECYRSLREEVGSRYGVELEGTKAIGISAMMHGYLAFDENGELLVPFRTWRNTITQEAADKLTDVFQYNIPQRWSIAHLYQAILNQEPHVSKVRFITTLSGYLHWKLTGESVLGIGDAAGMFPIDSSIRDYHPKMLSQFDELIRENEYPWKIEEILPKVLCAGDKAGTLTEAGARLLDESGTLKGGIPMCPPEGDAGTGMTATNSVTVRTGNVSAGTSVFAMLVLENELKGVHREIDMVTTPVGDPVAMVHCNNCTSDLNAWVGLFAEFLETMGMDVDRNQLYGTLYRKAMEGEADGGGLLSYGYLSGEHITGFEEGRPMFVRTPDSRFNLANFMRVNLYTALGALKTGMDILKREEGVQSDRIMGHGGLFKTKGAGQQIMADAMEIPVAVMETAGEGGAWGIALLAAFMQEKNGRTLDQYLAEAVFQDSEISVLNPEEEGVAGYRSFMERYTKGLSIERAAVENM
;
A
#
# COMPACT_ATOMS: atom_id res chain seq x y z
N MET A 1 17.31 6.33 -24.84
CA MET A 1 18.49 5.48 -25.11
C MET A 1 18.11 4.28 -25.98
N GLY A 2 18.99 3.78 -26.87
CA GLY A 2 18.66 2.68 -27.79
C GLY A 2 18.83 1.28 -27.16
N LYS A 3 18.14 0.26 -27.70
CA LYS A 3 18.22 -1.15 -27.21
C LYS A 3 19.64 -1.69 -27.05
N SER A 4 20.62 -1.23 -27.84
CA SER A 4 22.02 -1.65 -27.73
C SER A 4 22.67 -1.19 -26.42
N ASN A 5 22.29 -0.04 -25.87
CA ASN A 5 22.81 0.48 -24.62
C ASN A 5 22.31 -0.36 -23.42
N PHE A 6 21.04 -0.75 -23.39
CA PHE A 6 20.51 -1.58 -22.30
C PHE A 6 21.11 -2.99 -22.28
N ALA A 7 21.34 -3.62 -23.45
CA ALA A 7 22.04 -4.89 -23.52
C ALA A 7 23.46 -4.84 -22.91
N GLU A 8 24.16 -3.72 -23.10
CA GLU A 8 25.49 -3.48 -22.52
C GLU A 8 25.39 -3.28 -21.00
N GLN A 9 24.43 -2.49 -20.52
CA GLN A 9 24.21 -2.31 -19.07
C GLN A 9 23.90 -3.63 -18.37
N ILE A 10 23.09 -4.52 -18.99
CA ILE A 10 22.79 -5.84 -18.43
C ILE A 10 24.05 -6.69 -18.34
N ARG A 11 24.87 -6.75 -19.42
CA ARG A 11 26.15 -7.50 -19.40
C ARG A 11 27.12 -6.97 -18.33
N ASN A 12 27.16 -5.66 -18.15
CA ASN A 12 28.03 -4.99 -17.18
C ASN A 12 27.47 -5.01 -15.75
N LYS A 13 26.24 -5.57 -15.55
CA LYS A 13 25.55 -5.60 -14.26
C LYS A 13 25.28 -4.19 -13.68
N GLU A 14 24.99 -3.23 -14.54
CA GLU A 14 24.69 -1.82 -14.20
C GLU A 14 23.20 -1.56 -14.02
N THR A 15 22.40 -2.61 -13.85
CA THR A 15 20.95 -2.61 -13.71
C THR A 15 20.52 -2.83 -12.26
N TYR A 16 19.28 -2.51 -11.92
CA TYR A 16 18.69 -2.77 -10.61
C TYR A 16 17.46 -3.65 -10.75
N LEU A 17 17.29 -4.59 -9.83
CA LEU A 17 16.16 -5.52 -9.80
C LEU A 17 15.30 -5.27 -8.56
N GLY A 18 14.02 -5.01 -8.78
CA GLY A 18 13.01 -4.99 -7.73
C GLY A 18 12.01 -6.12 -7.91
N ILE A 19 11.66 -6.81 -6.83
CA ILE A 19 10.65 -7.87 -6.82
C ILE A 19 9.62 -7.54 -5.75
N GLU A 20 8.34 -7.50 -6.13
CA GLU A 20 7.22 -7.21 -5.24
C GLU A 20 6.25 -8.39 -5.18
N PHE A 21 5.84 -8.75 -3.97
CA PHE A 21 4.80 -9.72 -3.68
C PHE A 21 3.50 -9.01 -3.33
N GLY A 22 2.72 -8.66 -4.36
CA GLY A 22 1.37 -8.14 -4.17
C GLY A 22 0.36 -9.25 -3.86
N SER A 23 -0.84 -8.89 -3.40
CA SER A 23 -1.85 -9.85 -2.94
C SER A 23 -2.37 -10.82 -4.03
N THR A 24 -2.30 -10.42 -5.30
CA THR A 24 -2.80 -11.22 -6.43
C THR A 24 -1.75 -11.48 -7.51
N ARG A 25 -0.61 -10.81 -7.41
CA ARG A 25 0.47 -10.89 -8.40
C ARG A 25 1.82 -10.65 -7.76
N ILE A 26 2.80 -11.47 -8.13
CA ILE A 26 4.21 -11.22 -7.91
C ILE A 26 4.74 -10.54 -9.17
N LYS A 27 5.47 -9.44 -9.02
CA LYS A 27 6.03 -8.67 -10.13
C LYS A 27 7.52 -8.42 -9.92
N ALA A 28 8.30 -8.61 -10.97
CA ALA A 28 9.72 -8.24 -11.01
C ALA A 28 9.93 -7.16 -12.06
N VAL A 29 10.73 -6.15 -11.75
CA VAL A 29 11.09 -5.05 -12.66
C VAL A 29 12.61 -4.90 -12.66
N LEU A 30 13.19 -4.96 -13.86
CA LEU A 30 14.60 -4.63 -14.10
C LEU A 30 14.66 -3.20 -14.63
N THR A 31 15.46 -2.35 -13.99
CA THR A 31 15.69 -0.98 -14.45
C THR A 31 17.09 -0.80 -15.01
N GLY A 32 17.22 0.08 -15.99
CA GLY A 32 18.52 0.58 -16.44
C GLY A 32 19.19 1.49 -15.42
N ALA A 33 20.40 1.93 -15.72
CA ALA A 33 21.14 2.90 -14.91
C ALA A 33 20.44 4.29 -14.82
N ASP A 34 19.53 4.58 -15.73
CA ASP A 34 18.68 5.77 -15.72
C ASP A 34 17.32 5.55 -15.00
N HIS A 35 17.20 4.46 -14.27
CA HIS A 35 16.00 4.05 -13.52
C HIS A 35 14.78 3.70 -14.38
N THR A 36 14.89 3.78 -15.72
CA THR A 36 13.81 3.39 -16.63
C THR A 36 13.57 1.89 -16.56
N PRO A 37 12.33 1.41 -16.40
CA PRO A 37 12.00 0.00 -16.53
C PRO A 37 12.35 -0.53 -17.93
N ILE A 38 13.18 -1.57 -18.00
CA ILE A 38 13.67 -2.14 -19.26
C ILE A 38 13.14 -3.55 -19.53
N ALA A 39 12.82 -4.29 -18.49
CA ALA A 39 12.17 -5.59 -18.57
C ALA A 39 11.35 -5.85 -17.32
N SER A 40 10.35 -6.73 -17.43
CA SER A 40 9.51 -7.14 -16.32
C SER A 40 9.17 -8.62 -16.38
N GLY A 41 8.84 -9.21 -15.25
CA GLY A 41 8.28 -10.54 -15.13
C GLY A 41 7.12 -10.53 -14.16
N SER A 42 6.20 -11.47 -14.28
CA SER A 42 5.10 -11.56 -13.34
C SER A 42 4.60 -12.99 -13.17
N TYR A 43 3.93 -13.23 -12.06
CA TYR A 43 3.24 -14.47 -11.74
C TYR A 43 1.96 -14.15 -10.97
N ASP A 44 0.81 -14.59 -11.48
CA ASP A 44 -0.47 -14.43 -10.80
C ASP A 44 -0.65 -15.54 -9.76
N TRP A 45 -1.09 -15.18 -8.57
CA TRP A 45 -1.33 -16.09 -7.46
C TRP A 45 -2.50 -15.63 -6.61
N GLU A 46 -2.98 -16.49 -5.71
CA GLU A 46 -4.10 -16.18 -4.83
C GLU A 46 -3.80 -16.68 -3.42
N ASN A 47 -4.31 -15.98 -2.41
CA ASN A 47 -4.30 -16.48 -1.05
C ASN A 47 -5.38 -17.55 -0.85
N GLN A 48 -5.14 -18.45 0.09
CA GLN A 48 -6.04 -19.52 0.48
C GLN A 48 -6.74 -19.16 1.79
N TYR A 49 -7.97 -19.64 1.95
CA TYR A 49 -8.69 -19.57 3.22
C TYR A 49 -8.86 -20.98 3.76
N GLU A 50 -8.11 -21.31 4.83
CA GLU A 50 -8.03 -22.65 5.39
C GLU A 50 -8.14 -22.56 6.92
N ASP A 51 -8.99 -23.40 7.51
CA ASP A 51 -9.23 -23.46 8.96
C ASP A 51 -9.49 -22.09 9.61
N GLY A 52 -10.16 -21.19 8.88
CA GLY A 52 -10.46 -19.84 9.36
C GLY A 52 -9.31 -18.82 9.17
N ILE A 53 -8.24 -19.19 8.50
CA ILE A 53 -7.05 -18.37 8.29
C ILE A 53 -6.83 -18.06 6.81
N TRP A 54 -6.65 -16.80 6.47
CA TRP A 54 -6.12 -16.38 5.17
C TRP A 54 -4.60 -16.53 5.16
N THR A 55 -4.09 -17.36 4.26
CA THR A 55 -2.69 -17.76 4.19
C THR A 55 -2.15 -17.79 2.76
N TYR A 56 -0.82 -17.85 2.62
CA TYR A 56 -0.09 -18.33 1.45
C TYR A 56 0.88 -19.41 1.92
N HIS A 57 0.85 -20.58 1.30
CA HIS A 57 1.80 -21.64 1.62
C HIS A 57 3.22 -21.29 1.15
N LEU A 58 4.23 -21.64 1.95
CA LEU A 58 5.62 -21.29 1.64
C LEU A 58 6.11 -21.85 0.29
N ASP A 59 5.67 -23.02 -0.10
CA ASP A 59 6.00 -23.61 -1.40
C ASP A 59 5.41 -22.81 -2.58
N MET A 60 4.22 -22.23 -2.41
CA MET A 60 3.61 -21.33 -3.41
C MET A 60 4.37 -20.01 -3.52
N ILE A 61 4.82 -19.46 -2.39
CA ILE A 61 5.67 -18.26 -2.36
C ILE A 61 6.93 -18.48 -3.18
N TRP A 62 7.63 -19.58 -2.95
CA TRP A 62 8.87 -19.91 -3.68
C TRP A 62 8.63 -20.25 -5.14
N ARG A 63 7.56 -20.97 -5.45
CA ARG A 63 7.15 -21.24 -6.84
C ARG A 63 6.88 -19.95 -7.59
N GLY A 64 6.08 -19.08 -6.99
CA GLY A 64 5.72 -17.80 -7.60
C GLY A 64 6.94 -16.90 -7.83
N LEU A 65 7.89 -16.84 -6.88
CA LEU A 65 9.14 -16.09 -7.03
C LEU A 65 9.95 -16.60 -8.22
N LYS A 66 10.16 -17.91 -8.31
CA LYS A 66 10.93 -18.55 -9.39
C LYS A 66 10.30 -18.31 -10.76
N GLU A 67 8.98 -18.48 -10.86
CA GLU A 67 8.24 -18.27 -12.11
C GLU A 67 8.29 -16.80 -12.55
N CYS A 68 8.12 -15.87 -11.60
CA CYS A 68 8.21 -14.44 -11.85
C CYS A 68 9.63 -14.06 -12.36
N TYR A 69 10.69 -14.55 -11.70
CA TYR A 69 12.05 -14.28 -12.14
C TYR A 69 12.37 -14.94 -13.47
N ARG A 70 11.89 -16.18 -13.71
CA ARG A 70 12.02 -16.85 -14.99
C ARG A 70 11.39 -16.04 -16.12
N SER A 71 10.18 -15.54 -15.92
CA SER A 71 9.49 -14.68 -16.89
C SER A 71 10.30 -13.42 -17.20
N LEU A 72 10.85 -12.74 -16.18
CA LEU A 72 11.75 -11.60 -16.38
C LEU A 72 12.99 -11.96 -17.21
N ARG A 73 13.66 -13.07 -16.88
CA ARG A 73 14.86 -13.52 -17.58
C ARG A 73 14.57 -13.84 -19.05
N GLU A 74 13.45 -14.49 -19.34
CA GLU A 74 12.99 -14.79 -20.70
C GLU A 74 12.71 -13.50 -21.50
N GLU A 75 12.11 -12.49 -20.88
CA GLU A 75 11.92 -11.18 -21.52
C GLU A 75 13.26 -10.51 -21.82
N VAL A 76 14.22 -10.53 -20.88
CA VAL A 76 15.57 -10.00 -21.10
C VAL A 76 16.25 -10.70 -22.27
N GLY A 77 16.23 -12.04 -22.30
CA GLY A 77 16.79 -12.83 -23.39
C GLY A 77 16.16 -12.53 -24.74
N SER A 78 14.83 -12.49 -24.79
CA SER A 78 14.06 -12.21 -26.01
C SER A 78 14.27 -10.79 -26.53
N ARG A 79 14.29 -9.80 -25.63
CA ARG A 79 14.32 -8.39 -25.99
C ARG A 79 15.71 -7.86 -26.32
N TYR A 80 16.72 -8.35 -25.60
CA TYR A 80 18.10 -7.84 -25.66
C TYR A 80 19.12 -8.84 -26.15
N GLY A 81 18.80 -10.13 -26.22
CA GLY A 81 19.73 -11.18 -26.66
C GLY A 81 20.89 -11.41 -25.69
N VAL A 82 20.67 -11.20 -24.38
CA VAL A 82 21.66 -11.35 -23.31
C VAL A 82 21.09 -12.15 -22.15
N GLU A 83 21.97 -12.77 -21.38
CA GLU A 83 21.61 -13.45 -20.14
C GLU A 83 21.71 -12.48 -18.94
N LEU A 84 20.82 -12.64 -17.95
CA LEU A 84 20.83 -11.87 -16.71
C LEU A 84 21.65 -12.61 -15.64
N GLU A 85 22.97 -12.44 -15.68
CA GLU A 85 23.88 -13.08 -14.71
C GLU A 85 23.95 -12.37 -13.36
N GLY A 86 23.48 -11.13 -13.29
CA GLY A 86 23.49 -10.31 -12.09
C GLY A 86 23.06 -8.89 -12.34
N THR A 87 22.92 -8.14 -11.25
CA THR A 87 22.55 -6.73 -11.23
C THR A 87 23.45 -5.97 -10.26
N LYS A 88 23.39 -4.65 -10.24
CA LYS A 88 24.14 -3.81 -9.32
C LYS A 88 23.61 -3.90 -7.89
N ALA A 89 22.29 -4.04 -7.74
CA ALA A 89 21.63 -4.36 -6.48
C ALA A 89 20.23 -4.97 -6.72
N ILE A 90 19.71 -5.63 -5.69
CA ILE A 90 18.37 -6.23 -5.65
C ILE A 90 17.59 -5.70 -4.44
N GLY A 91 16.30 -5.51 -4.61
CA GLY A 91 15.36 -5.22 -3.53
C GLY A 91 14.15 -6.16 -3.55
N ILE A 92 13.65 -6.49 -2.37
CA ILE A 92 12.43 -7.28 -2.16
C ILE A 92 11.39 -6.40 -1.47
N SER A 93 10.19 -6.37 -2.03
CA SER A 93 9.00 -5.76 -1.43
C SER A 93 7.89 -6.79 -1.31
N ALA A 94 7.04 -6.64 -0.33
CA ALA A 94 5.84 -7.46 -0.20
C ALA A 94 4.69 -6.68 0.43
N MET A 95 3.47 -7.25 0.34
CA MET A 95 2.36 -6.78 1.14
C MET A 95 2.77 -6.70 2.61
N MET A 96 2.49 -5.57 3.24
CA MET A 96 2.82 -5.31 4.64
C MET A 96 2.06 -6.22 5.61
N HIS A 97 2.51 -6.22 6.85
CA HIS A 97 1.86 -6.86 7.98
C HIS A 97 1.88 -8.39 7.93
N GLY A 98 1.02 -9.01 8.75
CA GLY A 98 0.92 -10.44 8.86
C GLY A 98 1.89 -11.03 9.89
N TYR A 99 1.86 -12.36 10.01
CA TYR A 99 2.57 -13.07 11.07
C TYR A 99 3.20 -14.35 10.55
N LEU A 100 4.51 -14.33 10.40
CA LEU A 100 5.37 -15.48 10.14
C LEU A 100 6.23 -15.70 11.39
N ALA A 101 6.07 -16.84 12.06
CA ALA A 101 6.77 -17.17 13.29
C ALA A 101 7.60 -18.44 13.13
N PHE A 102 8.86 -18.37 13.51
CA PHE A 102 9.84 -19.44 13.32
C PHE A 102 10.46 -19.88 14.65
N ASP A 103 10.84 -21.15 14.72
CA ASP A 103 11.60 -21.74 15.82
C ASP A 103 13.12 -21.52 15.66
N GLU A 104 13.90 -22.12 16.57
CA GLU A 104 15.36 -22.06 16.58
C GLU A 104 16.03 -22.70 15.35
N ASN A 105 15.33 -23.60 14.65
CA ASN A 105 15.80 -24.25 13.44
C ASN A 105 15.38 -23.50 12.15
N GLY A 106 14.59 -22.41 12.32
CA GLY A 106 14.04 -21.66 11.19
C GLY A 106 12.86 -22.36 10.51
N GLU A 107 12.18 -23.26 11.23
CA GLU A 107 10.96 -23.92 10.79
C GLU A 107 9.73 -23.08 11.13
N LEU A 108 8.77 -22.98 10.20
CA LEU A 108 7.53 -22.23 10.38
C LEU A 108 6.66 -22.93 11.43
N LEU A 109 6.29 -22.22 12.49
CA LEU A 109 5.56 -22.77 13.63
C LEU A 109 4.05 -22.89 13.42
N VAL A 110 3.48 -21.98 12.66
CA VAL A 110 2.04 -21.91 12.31
C VAL A 110 1.87 -21.42 10.88
N PRO A 111 0.74 -21.70 10.21
CA PRO A 111 0.48 -21.12 8.89
C PRO A 111 0.67 -19.61 8.87
N PHE A 112 1.19 -19.08 7.76
CA PHE A 112 1.33 -17.63 7.57
C PHE A 112 -0.04 -16.95 7.73
N ARG A 113 -0.20 -16.05 8.71
CA ARG A 113 -1.41 -15.25 8.90
C ARG A 113 -1.22 -13.93 8.18
N THR A 114 -1.92 -13.76 7.06
CA THR A 114 -1.79 -12.57 6.20
C THR A 114 -2.51 -11.36 6.79
N TRP A 115 -2.30 -10.18 6.19
CA TRP A 115 -2.98 -8.93 6.53
C TRP A 115 -4.52 -8.98 6.46
N ARG A 116 -5.08 -9.97 5.72
CA ARG A 116 -6.53 -10.15 5.57
C ARG A 116 -7.23 -10.75 6.79
N ASN A 117 -6.47 -11.29 7.74
CA ASN A 117 -7.04 -11.89 8.93
C ASN A 117 -7.51 -10.81 9.91
N THR A 118 -8.78 -10.88 10.31
CA THR A 118 -9.44 -10.02 11.28
C THR A 118 -9.74 -10.76 12.59
N ILE A 119 -8.86 -11.66 13.01
CA ILE A 119 -9.03 -12.59 14.15
C ILE A 119 -8.35 -12.08 15.43
N THR A 120 -7.88 -10.85 15.46
CA THR A 120 -7.00 -10.30 16.51
C THR A 120 -7.61 -9.07 17.20
N GLN A 121 -8.93 -8.90 17.16
CA GLN A 121 -9.60 -7.70 17.69
C GLN A 121 -9.30 -7.47 19.17
N GLU A 122 -9.38 -8.52 20.00
CA GLU A 122 -9.12 -8.41 21.44
C GLU A 122 -7.69 -7.95 21.73
N ALA A 123 -6.73 -8.55 21.03
CA ALA A 123 -5.33 -8.17 21.14
C ALA A 123 -5.07 -6.73 20.67
N ALA A 124 -5.63 -6.36 19.53
CA ALA A 124 -5.50 -5.02 18.97
C ALA A 124 -6.04 -3.94 19.92
N ASP A 125 -7.24 -4.14 20.46
CA ASP A 125 -7.85 -3.22 21.43
C ASP A 125 -6.99 -3.07 22.68
N LYS A 126 -6.56 -4.18 23.27
CA LYS A 126 -5.76 -4.16 24.50
C LYS A 126 -4.38 -3.53 24.29
N LEU A 127 -3.71 -3.83 23.19
CA LEU A 127 -2.43 -3.21 22.86
C LEU A 127 -2.58 -1.70 22.58
N THR A 128 -3.64 -1.28 21.88
CA THR A 128 -3.96 0.13 21.66
C THR A 128 -4.11 0.87 22.98
N ASP A 129 -4.83 0.28 23.94
CA ASP A 129 -5.05 0.88 25.26
C ASP A 129 -3.76 0.93 26.10
N VAL A 130 -2.91 -0.11 26.04
CA VAL A 130 -1.64 -0.17 26.80
C VAL A 130 -0.61 0.80 26.22
N PHE A 131 -0.48 0.83 24.90
CA PHE A 131 0.52 1.65 24.24
C PHE A 131 0.09 3.11 24.08
N GLN A 132 -1.23 3.40 24.15
CA GLN A 132 -1.80 4.68 23.75
C GLN A 132 -1.39 5.04 22.31
N TYR A 133 -1.48 4.04 21.43
CA TYR A 133 -1.08 4.06 20.04
C TYR A 133 -1.97 3.08 19.27
N ASN A 134 -2.52 3.47 18.12
CA ASN A 134 -3.41 2.59 17.36
C ASN A 134 -2.66 1.34 16.85
N ILE A 135 -3.13 0.17 17.25
CA ILE A 135 -2.60 -1.13 16.80
C ILE A 135 -3.68 -1.82 15.97
N PRO A 136 -3.56 -1.79 14.64
CA PRO A 136 -4.50 -2.47 13.76
C PRO A 136 -4.44 -4.00 13.90
N GLN A 137 -5.56 -4.67 13.68
CA GLN A 137 -5.66 -6.13 13.77
C GLN A 137 -4.65 -6.89 12.89
N ARG A 138 -4.28 -6.33 11.75
CA ARG A 138 -3.38 -6.94 10.77
C ARG A 138 -1.90 -6.91 11.15
N TRP A 139 -1.51 -6.15 12.17
CA TRP A 139 -0.11 -6.04 12.59
C TRP A 139 0.43 -7.32 13.23
N SER A 140 1.72 -7.58 13.03
CA SER A 140 2.38 -8.80 13.55
C SER A 140 2.26 -8.92 15.07
N ILE A 141 2.37 -7.80 15.80
CA ILE A 141 2.26 -7.79 17.26
C ILE A 141 0.82 -8.11 17.73
N ALA A 142 -0.22 -7.71 16.99
CA ALA A 142 -1.58 -8.07 17.29
C ALA A 142 -1.80 -9.60 17.14
N HIS A 143 -1.23 -10.20 16.09
CA HIS A 143 -1.28 -11.65 15.89
C HIS A 143 -0.51 -12.41 16.98
N LEU A 144 0.68 -11.95 17.35
CA LEU A 144 1.46 -12.56 18.43
C LEU A 144 0.70 -12.49 19.76
N TYR A 145 0.17 -11.31 20.08
CA TYR A 145 -0.54 -11.14 21.36
C TYR A 145 -1.87 -11.91 21.38
N GLN A 146 -2.58 -12.00 20.26
CA GLN A 146 -3.77 -12.85 20.17
C GLN A 146 -3.43 -14.34 20.37
N ALA A 147 -2.32 -14.80 19.82
CA ALA A 147 -1.84 -16.17 20.05
C ALA A 147 -1.51 -16.41 21.54
N ILE A 148 -0.99 -15.40 22.25
CA ILE A 148 -0.77 -15.44 23.69
C ILE A 148 -2.11 -15.53 24.45
N LEU A 149 -3.08 -14.69 24.12
CA LEU A 149 -4.42 -14.72 24.73
C LEU A 149 -5.12 -16.06 24.51
N ASN A 150 -4.97 -16.64 23.33
CA ASN A 150 -5.50 -17.96 22.98
C ASN A 150 -4.67 -19.12 23.57
N GLN A 151 -3.57 -18.86 24.27
CA GLN A 151 -2.65 -19.87 24.81
C GLN A 151 -2.14 -20.85 23.73
N GLU A 152 -1.86 -20.37 22.55
CA GLU A 152 -1.39 -21.20 21.43
C GLU A 152 0.00 -21.78 21.74
N PRO A 153 0.20 -23.12 21.59
CA PRO A 153 1.40 -23.81 22.09
C PRO A 153 2.69 -23.43 21.35
N HIS A 154 2.60 -22.82 20.17
CA HIS A 154 3.76 -22.41 19.39
C HIS A 154 4.47 -21.19 20.02
N VAL A 155 3.77 -20.34 20.78
CA VAL A 155 4.31 -19.06 21.29
C VAL A 155 5.60 -19.25 22.10
N SER A 156 5.67 -20.27 22.95
CA SER A 156 6.88 -20.59 23.74
C SER A 156 8.09 -21.00 22.90
N LYS A 157 7.86 -21.44 21.65
CA LYS A 157 8.91 -21.90 20.72
C LYS A 157 9.39 -20.80 19.77
N VAL A 158 8.72 -19.65 19.73
CA VAL A 158 9.09 -18.53 18.86
C VAL A 158 10.53 -18.09 19.16
N ARG A 159 11.31 -17.91 18.11
CA ARG A 159 12.65 -17.32 18.15
C ARG A 159 12.81 -16.17 17.18
N PHE A 160 11.94 -16.09 16.19
CA PHE A 160 11.95 -15.05 15.19
C PHE A 160 10.55 -14.85 14.62
N ILE A 161 10.10 -13.61 14.51
CA ILE A 161 8.89 -13.24 13.78
C ILE A 161 9.24 -12.23 12.70
N THR A 162 8.55 -12.27 11.56
CA THR A 162 8.80 -11.35 10.46
C THR A 162 7.58 -11.23 9.53
N THR A 163 7.66 -10.30 8.58
CA THR A 163 6.74 -10.16 7.46
C THR A 163 7.18 -11.02 6.27
N LEU A 164 6.39 -11.03 5.21
CA LEU A 164 6.73 -11.75 3.99
C LEU A 164 8.01 -11.21 3.33
N SER A 165 8.19 -9.89 3.27
CA SER A 165 9.40 -9.27 2.69
C SER A 165 10.66 -9.67 3.46
N GLY A 166 10.59 -9.61 4.80
CA GLY A 166 11.68 -10.01 5.68
C GLY A 166 12.00 -11.51 5.61
N TYR A 167 10.98 -12.38 5.50
CA TYR A 167 11.17 -13.82 5.30
C TYR A 167 11.95 -14.12 4.02
N LEU A 168 11.54 -13.54 2.91
CA LEU A 168 12.20 -13.72 1.61
C LEU A 168 13.65 -13.22 1.66
N HIS A 169 13.84 -12.02 2.19
CA HIS A 169 15.16 -11.42 2.34
C HIS A 169 16.08 -12.31 3.20
N TRP A 170 15.60 -12.77 4.35
CA TRP A 170 16.36 -13.68 5.22
C TRP A 170 16.79 -14.95 4.49
N LYS A 171 15.88 -15.60 3.76
CA LYS A 171 16.22 -16.83 3.01
C LYS A 171 17.20 -16.58 1.86
N LEU A 172 17.18 -15.39 1.26
CA LEU A 172 18.08 -15.02 0.15
C LEU A 172 19.48 -14.60 0.63
N THR A 173 19.56 -13.95 1.80
CA THR A 173 20.80 -13.33 2.30
C THR A 173 21.38 -14.01 3.54
N GLY A 174 20.53 -14.62 4.36
CA GLY A 174 20.86 -15.08 5.72
C GLY A 174 20.71 -14.00 6.80
N GLU A 175 20.36 -12.75 6.43
CA GLU A 175 20.25 -11.62 7.35
C GLU A 175 18.79 -11.43 7.82
N SER A 176 18.58 -11.41 9.14
CA SER A 176 17.28 -11.17 9.79
C SER A 176 17.05 -9.67 9.98
N VAL A 177 16.77 -8.95 8.90
CA VAL A 177 16.58 -7.49 8.88
C VAL A 177 15.28 -7.12 8.18
N LEU A 178 14.78 -5.92 8.45
CA LEU A 178 13.58 -5.37 7.83
C LEU A 178 13.75 -3.87 7.58
N GLY A 179 13.22 -3.37 6.47
CA GLY A 179 13.11 -1.95 6.22
C GLY A 179 12.16 -1.29 7.21
N ILE A 180 12.47 -0.07 7.62
CA ILE A 180 11.75 0.64 8.67
C ILE A 180 10.27 0.84 8.32
N GLY A 181 9.93 1.03 7.04
CA GLY A 181 8.55 1.17 6.59
C GLY A 181 7.74 -0.10 6.79
N ASP A 182 8.32 -1.28 6.53
CA ASP A 182 7.65 -2.56 6.78
C ASP A 182 7.66 -2.93 8.28
N ALA A 183 8.76 -2.64 8.99
CA ALA A 183 8.86 -2.81 10.44
C ALA A 183 7.78 -2.03 11.20
N ALA A 184 7.40 -0.84 10.72
CA ALA A 184 6.31 -0.03 11.25
C ALA A 184 4.95 -0.75 11.22
N GLY A 185 4.79 -1.74 10.34
CA GLY A 185 3.60 -2.61 10.29
C GLY A 185 3.68 -3.85 11.19
N MET A 186 4.81 -4.08 11.84
CA MET A 186 4.99 -5.16 12.82
C MET A 186 4.81 -4.68 14.25
N PHE A 187 5.46 -3.59 14.60
CA PHE A 187 5.52 -2.99 15.92
C PHE A 187 5.72 -1.47 15.80
N PRO A 188 5.21 -0.63 16.74
CA PRO A 188 5.39 0.81 16.69
C PRO A 188 6.85 1.24 16.58
N ILE A 189 7.11 2.18 15.67
CA ILE A 189 8.41 2.82 15.46
C ILE A 189 8.45 4.15 16.23
N ASP A 190 9.60 4.48 16.80
CA ASP A 190 9.95 5.81 17.25
C ASP A 190 10.77 6.48 16.13
N SER A 191 10.17 7.40 15.40
CA SER A 191 10.79 8.06 14.25
C SER A 191 12.03 8.88 14.64
N SER A 192 12.14 9.30 15.89
CA SER A 192 13.29 10.08 16.38
C SER A 192 14.59 9.28 16.46
N ILE A 193 14.48 7.99 16.77
CA ILE A 193 15.62 7.06 16.83
C ILE A 193 15.67 6.10 15.64
N ARG A 194 14.61 6.08 14.80
CA ARG A 194 14.46 5.20 13.63
C ARG A 194 14.58 3.72 13.96
N ASP A 195 13.91 3.32 15.03
CA ASP A 195 13.87 1.95 15.53
C ASP A 195 12.56 1.70 16.28
N TYR A 196 12.31 0.47 16.72
CA TYR A 196 11.15 0.12 17.53
C TYR A 196 11.07 1.00 18.78
N HIS A 197 9.85 1.38 19.15
CA HIS A 197 9.58 2.29 20.26
C HIS A 197 9.96 1.66 21.62
N PRO A 198 11.05 2.11 22.32
CA PRO A 198 11.61 1.41 23.46
C PRO A 198 10.64 1.27 24.65
N LYS A 199 9.82 2.32 24.87
CA LYS A 199 8.81 2.30 25.94
C LYS A 199 7.75 1.23 25.66
N MET A 200 7.30 1.08 24.42
CA MET A 200 6.27 0.12 24.05
C MET A 200 6.81 -1.32 24.06
N LEU A 201 8.08 -1.53 23.68
CA LEU A 201 8.76 -2.83 23.88
C LEU A 201 8.72 -3.23 25.36
N SER A 202 9.10 -2.32 26.27
CA SER A 202 9.06 -2.58 27.71
C SER A 202 7.64 -2.80 28.25
N GLN A 203 6.65 -2.05 27.72
CA GLN A 203 5.24 -2.24 28.10
C GLN A 203 4.71 -3.60 27.64
N PHE A 204 5.11 -4.08 26.46
CA PHE A 204 4.73 -5.40 25.98
C PHE A 204 5.34 -6.52 26.83
N ASP A 205 6.65 -6.47 27.13
CA ASP A 205 7.31 -7.45 27.98
C ASP A 205 6.70 -7.49 29.40
N GLU A 206 6.32 -6.34 29.95
CA GLU A 206 5.62 -6.29 31.24
C GLU A 206 4.20 -6.90 31.15
N LEU A 207 3.49 -6.66 30.04
CA LEU A 207 2.14 -7.19 29.82
C LEU A 207 2.11 -8.73 29.80
N ILE A 208 3.17 -9.37 29.28
CA ILE A 208 3.28 -10.83 29.15
C ILE A 208 4.16 -11.48 30.22
N ARG A 209 4.63 -10.73 31.21
CA ARG A 209 5.61 -11.21 32.21
C ARG A 209 5.18 -12.50 32.92
N GLU A 210 3.90 -12.64 33.25
CA GLU A 210 3.37 -13.82 33.96
C GLU A 210 3.37 -15.10 33.11
N ASN A 211 3.54 -14.98 31.77
CA ASN A 211 3.62 -16.15 30.89
C ASN A 211 4.99 -16.83 30.91
N GLU A 212 6.03 -16.17 31.44
CA GLU A 212 7.40 -16.69 31.58
C GLU A 212 7.98 -17.26 30.27
N TYR A 213 7.74 -16.58 29.14
CA TYR A 213 8.31 -16.97 27.83
C TYR A 213 9.83 -16.85 27.83
N PRO A 214 10.56 -17.75 27.11
CA PRO A 214 12.03 -17.77 27.08
C PRO A 214 12.62 -16.69 26.16
N TRP A 215 11.86 -15.68 25.78
CA TRP A 215 12.23 -14.58 24.89
C TRP A 215 11.61 -13.26 25.36
N LYS A 216 12.22 -12.16 24.98
CA LYS A 216 11.65 -10.82 25.01
C LYS A 216 11.27 -10.38 23.60
N ILE A 217 10.35 -9.42 23.50
CA ILE A 217 9.86 -8.98 22.19
C ILE A 217 10.99 -8.48 21.29
N GLU A 218 11.93 -7.71 21.79
CA GLU A 218 13.07 -7.20 21.05
C GLU A 218 13.97 -8.31 20.46
N GLU A 219 14.07 -9.45 21.16
CA GLU A 219 14.92 -10.57 20.73
C GLU A 219 14.36 -11.36 19.55
N ILE A 220 13.05 -11.29 19.32
CA ILE A 220 12.35 -12.04 18.27
C ILE A 220 11.96 -11.16 17.06
N LEU A 221 12.05 -9.84 17.18
CA LEU A 221 11.83 -8.90 16.07
C LEU A 221 13.07 -8.82 15.16
N PRO A 222 12.89 -8.57 13.85
CA PRO A 222 14.01 -8.32 12.93
C PRO A 222 14.68 -6.99 13.27
N LYS A 223 15.98 -6.87 12.96
CA LYS A 223 16.69 -5.60 13.07
C LYS A 223 16.15 -4.60 12.04
N VAL A 224 15.86 -3.38 12.47
CA VAL A 224 15.39 -2.28 11.61
C VAL A 224 16.55 -1.65 10.84
N LEU A 225 16.34 -1.39 9.55
CA LEU A 225 17.25 -0.67 8.67
C LEU A 225 16.49 0.39 7.89
N CYS A 226 17.14 1.51 7.58
CA CYS A 226 16.56 2.55 6.72
C CYS A 226 16.97 2.39 5.26
N ALA A 227 16.19 2.95 4.35
CA ALA A 227 16.57 3.04 2.95
C ALA A 227 17.97 3.69 2.80
N GLY A 228 18.79 3.11 1.94
CA GLY A 228 20.18 3.51 1.76
C GLY A 228 21.18 2.78 2.64
N ASP A 229 20.73 1.97 3.61
CA ASP A 229 21.57 1.03 4.34
C ASP A 229 21.81 -0.24 3.53
N LYS A 230 22.85 -0.98 3.86
CA LYS A 230 23.14 -2.29 3.26
C LYS A 230 22.51 -3.38 4.12
N ALA A 231 21.73 -4.25 3.51
CA ALA A 231 21.03 -5.34 4.18
C ALA A 231 21.60 -6.74 3.86
N GLY A 232 22.88 -6.81 3.57
CA GLY A 232 23.56 -8.05 3.19
C GLY A 232 23.72 -8.21 1.68
N THR A 233 24.03 -9.43 1.26
CA THR A 233 24.23 -9.78 -0.14
C THR A 233 23.50 -11.09 -0.47
N LEU A 234 23.02 -11.20 -1.70
CA LEU A 234 22.46 -12.45 -2.21
C LEU A 234 23.52 -13.56 -2.09
N THR A 235 23.21 -14.62 -1.34
CA THR A 235 24.10 -15.77 -1.22
C THR A 235 24.04 -16.66 -2.47
N GLU A 236 25.01 -17.57 -2.65
CA GLU A 236 24.95 -18.57 -3.72
C GLU A 236 23.72 -19.49 -3.57
N ALA A 237 23.32 -19.78 -2.34
CA ALA A 237 22.10 -20.54 -2.08
C ALA A 237 20.85 -19.72 -2.43
N GLY A 238 20.82 -18.44 -2.06
CA GLY A 238 19.75 -17.52 -2.40
C GLY A 238 19.61 -17.31 -3.90
N ALA A 239 20.73 -17.19 -4.63
CA ALA A 239 20.72 -17.10 -6.08
C ALA A 239 20.05 -18.34 -6.73
N ARG A 240 20.33 -19.54 -6.20
CA ARG A 240 19.67 -20.79 -6.67
C ARG A 240 18.20 -20.89 -6.29
N LEU A 241 17.80 -20.28 -5.16
CA LEU A 241 16.38 -20.17 -4.79
C LEU A 241 15.61 -19.25 -5.74
N LEU A 242 16.25 -18.18 -6.22
CA LEU A 242 15.66 -17.22 -7.14
C LEU A 242 15.70 -17.72 -8.60
N ASP A 243 16.85 -18.27 -9.03
CA ASP A 243 17.10 -18.72 -10.41
C ASP A 243 17.55 -20.19 -10.47
N GLU A 244 16.62 -21.07 -10.81
CA GLU A 244 16.90 -22.52 -10.96
C GLU A 244 17.84 -22.84 -12.12
N SER A 245 18.01 -21.94 -13.09
CA SER A 245 18.97 -22.15 -14.19
C SER A 245 20.44 -22.09 -13.74
N GLY A 246 20.68 -21.41 -12.58
CA GLY A 246 22.02 -21.17 -12.08
C GLY A 246 22.80 -20.09 -12.86
N THR A 247 22.12 -19.32 -13.70
CA THR A 247 22.73 -18.19 -14.43
C THR A 247 23.03 -17.03 -13.47
N LEU A 248 22.08 -16.69 -12.59
CA LEU A 248 22.25 -15.66 -11.57
C LEU A 248 23.33 -16.07 -10.57
N LYS A 249 24.23 -15.15 -10.23
CA LYS A 249 25.33 -15.37 -9.29
C LYS A 249 25.07 -14.69 -7.96
N GLY A 250 25.62 -15.28 -6.88
CA GLY A 250 25.64 -14.65 -5.57
C GLY A 250 26.55 -13.42 -5.51
N GLY A 251 26.58 -12.76 -4.34
CA GLY A 251 27.41 -11.59 -4.09
C GLY A 251 26.77 -10.25 -4.49
N ILE A 252 25.54 -10.25 -4.98
CA ILE A 252 24.81 -9.02 -5.34
C ILE A 252 24.31 -8.33 -4.06
N PRO A 253 24.63 -7.05 -3.84
CA PRO A 253 24.12 -6.29 -2.70
C PRO A 253 22.58 -6.24 -2.69
N MET A 254 21.99 -6.36 -1.49
CA MET A 254 20.55 -6.22 -1.29
C MET A 254 20.24 -5.03 -0.38
N CYS A 255 19.24 -4.23 -0.77
CA CYS A 255 18.72 -3.16 0.08
C CYS A 255 17.79 -3.74 1.16
N PRO A 256 17.46 -2.97 2.22
CA PRO A 256 16.47 -3.40 3.21
C PRO A 256 15.16 -3.81 2.52
N PRO A 257 14.60 -4.98 2.87
CA PRO A 257 13.31 -5.40 2.33
C PRO A 257 12.21 -4.48 2.86
N GLU A 258 11.25 -4.09 2.02
CA GLU A 258 10.30 -3.03 2.36
C GLU A 258 8.86 -3.48 2.11
N GLY A 259 7.90 -2.81 2.75
CA GLY A 259 6.48 -2.99 2.52
C GLY A 259 5.99 -2.29 1.24
N ASP A 260 4.85 -2.74 0.72
CA ASP A 260 4.21 -2.18 -0.47
C ASP A 260 3.82 -0.70 -0.30
N ALA A 261 3.49 -0.25 0.92
CA ALA A 261 3.23 1.15 1.22
C ALA A 261 4.47 2.03 0.97
N GLY A 262 5.62 1.68 1.55
CA GLY A 262 6.87 2.44 1.40
C GLY A 262 7.39 2.45 -0.03
N THR A 263 7.30 1.32 -0.73
CA THR A 263 7.71 1.23 -2.14
C THR A 263 6.74 1.97 -3.06
N GLY A 264 5.44 1.96 -2.75
CA GLY A 264 4.43 2.76 -3.45
C GLY A 264 4.68 4.27 -3.30
N MET A 265 5.04 4.74 -2.11
CA MET A 265 5.43 6.13 -1.86
C MET A 265 6.70 6.49 -2.65
N THR A 266 7.67 5.59 -2.72
CA THR A 266 8.90 5.78 -3.50
C THR A 266 8.60 5.89 -5.00
N ALA A 267 7.78 4.98 -5.54
CA ALA A 267 7.38 4.95 -6.94
C ALA A 267 6.52 6.16 -7.37
N THR A 268 5.94 6.87 -6.43
CA THR A 268 5.11 8.07 -6.67
C THR A 268 5.78 9.38 -6.24
N ASN A 269 7.05 9.35 -5.85
CA ASN A 269 7.76 10.52 -5.32
C ASN A 269 7.01 11.24 -4.19
N SER A 270 6.52 10.48 -3.23
CA SER A 270 5.63 10.95 -2.14
C SER A 270 6.26 10.72 -0.75
N VAL A 271 7.58 10.78 -0.65
CA VAL A 271 8.33 10.52 0.60
C VAL A 271 8.72 11.80 1.35
N THR A 272 8.47 12.97 0.77
CA THR A 272 8.82 14.27 1.36
C THR A 272 7.78 14.65 2.42
N VAL A 273 8.23 15.21 3.53
CA VAL A 273 7.36 15.76 4.58
C VAL A 273 6.32 16.71 3.98
N ARG A 274 5.08 16.65 4.46
CA ARG A 274 3.89 17.40 3.97
C ARG A 274 3.44 17.02 2.56
N THR A 275 3.94 15.93 2.03
CA THR A 275 3.38 15.32 0.80
C THR A 275 2.82 13.94 1.11
N GLY A 276 2.19 13.34 0.12
CA GLY A 276 1.66 11.99 0.27
C GLY A 276 1.17 11.42 -1.05
N ASN A 277 0.57 10.25 -1.00
CA ASN A 277 -0.10 9.65 -2.15
C ASN A 277 -1.49 9.14 -1.79
N VAL A 278 -2.31 9.02 -2.83
CA VAL A 278 -3.63 8.39 -2.77
C VAL A 278 -3.72 7.33 -3.85
N SER A 279 -4.01 6.11 -3.44
CA SER A 279 -4.37 5.03 -4.34
C SER A 279 -5.89 4.86 -4.33
N ALA A 280 -6.55 5.14 -5.46
CA ALA A 280 -8.01 5.07 -5.57
C ALA A 280 -8.44 4.06 -6.64
N GLY A 281 -8.86 2.90 -6.16
CA GLY A 281 -9.37 1.77 -6.94
C GLY A 281 -10.65 1.22 -6.33
N THR A 282 -10.77 -0.10 -6.16
CA THR A 282 -11.87 -0.76 -5.45
C THR A 282 -12.02 -0.21 -4.03
N SER A 283 -10.91 -0.10 -3.31
CA SER A 283 -10.74 0.63 -2.05
C SER A 283 -9.95 1.91 -2.30
N VAL A 284 -9.84 2.77 -1.29
CA VAL A 284 -8.99 3.96 -1.34
C VAL A 284 -8.16 4.06 -0.07
N PHE A 285 -6.90 4.43 -0.22
CA PHE A 285 -6.09 4.82 0.92
C PHE A 285 -5.25 6.06 0.58
N ALA A 286 -5.05 6.88 1.60
CA ALA A 286 -4.15 8.03 1.55
C ALA A 286 -3.05 7.84 2.56
N MET A 287 -1.83 8.16 2.17
CA MET A 287 -0.66 8.22 3.05
C MET A 287 -0.10 9.63 3.03
N LEU A 288 0.07 10.23 4.20
CA LEU A 288 0.63 11.57 4.37
C LEU A 288 1.89 11.50 5.22
N VAL A 289 2.99 12.05 4.73
CA VAL A 289 4.24 12.20 5.49
C VAL A 289 4.08 13.39 6.43
N LEU A 290 4.19 13.12 7.72
CA LEU A 290 3.95 14.08 8.78
C LEU A 290 5.23 14.81 9.20
N GLU A 291 5.07 16.04 9.73
CA GLU A 291 6.17 16.77 10.37
C GLU A 291 6.48 16.22 11.78
N ASN A 292 5.47 15.67 12.44
CA ASN A 292 5.56 15.08 13.78
C ASN A 292 4.59 13.92 13.91
N GLU A 293 4.79 13.05 14.88
CA GLU A 293 3.83 12.01 15.24
C GLU A 293 2.50 12.62 15.70
N LEU A 294 1.41 11.86 15.60
CA LEU A 294 0.09 12.28 16.06
C LEU A 294 0.08 12.43 17.58
N LYS A 295 -0.72 13.37 18.08
CA LYS A 295 -0.87 13.66 19.52
C LYS A 295 -1.89 12.73 20.19
N GLY A 296 -2.91 12.35 19.44
CA GLY A 296 -4.01 11.52 19.89
C GLY A 296 -3.97 10.10 19.32
N VAL A 297 -4.77 9.22 19.92
CA VAL A 297 -5.02 7.87 19.41
C VAL A 297 -6.28 7.91 18.56
N HIS A 298 -6.12 7.66 17.27
CA HIS A 298 -7.22 7.61 16.31
C HIS A 298 -7.27 6.20 15.71
N ARG A 299 -8.34 5.46 15.99
CA ARG A 299 -8.51 4.08 15.48
C ARG A 299 -8.74 4.03 13.97
N GLU A 300 -9.10 5.14 13.37
CA GLU A 300 -9.31 5.35 11.94
C GLU A 300 -8.01 5.57 11.17
N ILE A 301 -6.89 5.80 11.87
CA ILE A 301 -5.62 6.18 11.28
C ILE A 301 -4.53 5.21 11.72
N ASP A 302 -3.86 4.61 10.75
CA ASP A 302 -2.70 3.77 11.00
C ASP A 302 -1.43 4.60 10.87
N MET A 303 -0.54 4.45 11.82
CA MET A 303 0.77 5.07 11.78
C MET A 303 1.80 4.08 11.21
N VAL A 304 2.42 4.47 10.12
CA VAL A 304 3.55 3.77 9.50
C VAL A 304 4.69 4.76 9.28
N THR A 305 5.71 4.39 8.53
CA THR A 305 6.82 5.30 8.21
C THR A 305 7.16 5.29 6.73
N THR A 306 7.84 6.35 6.26
CA THR A 306 8.56 6.30 4.99
C THR A 306 9.72 5.29 5.07
N PRO A 307 10.31 4.84 3.95
CA PRO A 307 11.50 3.98 3.96
C PRO A 307 12.74 4.59 4.65
N VAL A 308 12.72 5.87 4.99
CA VAL A 308 13.78 6.56 5.76
C VAL A 308 13.37 6.86 7.21
N GLY A 309 12.15 6.48 7.62
CA GLY A 309 11.69 6.55 9.00
C GLY A 309 10.92 7.80 9.39
N ASP A 310 10.54 8.66 8.44
CA ASP A 310 9.64 9.79 8.74
C ASP A 310 8.22 9.26 9.00
N PRO A 311 7.47 9.82 9.98
CA PRO A 311 6.15 9.31 10.33
C PRO A 311 5.14 9.55 9.20
N VAL A 312 4.30 8.55 8.95
CA VAL A 312 3.25 8.58 7.93
C VAL A 312 1.92 8.21 8.55
N ALA A 313 0.91 9.07 8.37
CA ALA A 313 -0.47 8.73 8.68
C ALA A 313 -1.12 8.08 7.45
N MET A 314 -1.70 6.90 7.64
CA MET A 314 -2.45 6.19 6.62
C MET A 314 -3.93 6.14 6.98
N VAL A 315 -4.76 6.67 6.08
CA VAL A 315 -6.22 6.54 6.11
C VAL A 315 -6.62 5.52 5.06
N HIS A 316 -7.15 4.38 5.47
CA HIS A 316 -7.59 3.32 4.57
C HIS A 316 -9.11 3.17 4.63
N CYS A 317 -9.77 3.16 3.48
CA CYS A 317 -11.21 2.95 3.35
C CYS A 317 -11.48 1.74 2.46
N ASN A 318 -12.40 0.90 2.89
CA ASN A 318 -12.72 -0.34 2.19
C ASN A 318 -13.49 -0.11 0.87
N ASN A 319 -14.23 1.00 0.78
CA ASN A 319 -15.12 1.29 -0.33
C ASN A 319 -14.66 2.55 -1.09
N CYS A 320 -14.56 2.45 -2.42
CA CYS A 320 -14.28 3.58 -3.30
C CYS A 320 -15.05 3.45 -4.62
N THR A 321 -14.44 2.85 -5.66
CA THR A 321 -15.06 2.84 -7.00
C THR A 321 -15.89 1.59 -7.29
N SER A 322 -16.03 0.64 -6.36
CA SER A 322 -16.73 -0.63 -6.63
C SER A 322 -18.19 -0.44 -6.99
N ASP A 323 -18.95 0.37 -6.23
CA ASP A 323 -20.35 0.67 -6.55
C ASP A 323 -20.47 1.55 -7.79
N LEU A 324 -19.56 2.52 -7.96
CA LEU A 324 -19.48 3.32 -9.18
C LEU A 324 -19.28 2.44 -10.42
N ASN A 325 -18.47 1.38 -10.32
CA ASN A 325 -18.28 0.42 -11.40
C ASN A 325 -19.57 -0.35 -11.72
N ALA A 326 -20.39 -0.68 -10.71
CA ALA A 326 -21.68 -1.32 -10.91
C ALA A 326 -22.64 -0.41 -11.69
N TRP A 327 -22.69 0.89 -11.37
CA TRP A 327 -23.48 1.87 -12.12
C TRP A 327 -23.00 2.02 -13.58
N VAL A 328 -21.69 2.11 -13.80
CA VAL A 328 -21.14 2.16 -15.17
C VAL A 328 -21.47 0.87 -15.93
N GLY A 329 -21.43 -0.29 -15.25
CA GLY A 329 -21.86 -1.57 -15.80
C GLY A 329 -23.31 -1.55 -16.25
N LEU A 330 -24.21 -0.99 -15.44
CA LEU A 330 -25.64 -0.83 -15.77
C LEU A 330 -25.85 0.06 -17.01
N PHE A 331 -25.09 1.17 -17.13
CA PHE A 331 -25.15 2.00 -18.33
C PHE A 331 -24.61 1.29 -19.56
N ALA A 332 -23.57 0.48 -19.44
CA ALA A 332 -23.05 -0.34 -20.54
C ALA A 332 -24.10 -1.34 -21.01
N GLU A 333 -24.74 -2.08 -20.09
CA GLU A 333 -25.82 -3.04 -20.40
C GLU A 333 -27.01 -2.36 -21.08
N PHE A 334 -27.38 -1.14 -20.65
CA PHE A 334 -28.42 -0.35 -21.31
C PHE A 334 -28.07 -0.04 -22.76
N LEU A 335 -26.85 0.43 -23.02
CA LEU A 335 -26.39 0.75 -24.39
C LEU A 335 -26.33 -0.52 -25.26
N GLU A 336 -25.81 -1.63 -24.74
CA GLU A 336 -25.77 -2.93 -25.41
C GLU A 336 -27.19 -3.42 -25.75
N THR A 337 -28.16 -3.24 -24.83
CA THR A 337 -29.59 -3.56 -25.07
C THR A 337 -30.17 -2.69 -26.19
N MET A 338 -29.72 -1.49 -26.37
CA MET A 338 -30.08 -0.59 -27.48
C MET A 338 -29.35 -0.95 -28.79
N GLY A 339 -28.52 -1.98 -28.82
CA GLY A 339 -27.77 -2.44 -29.99
C GLY A 339 -26.55 -1.61 -30.31
N MET A 340 -26.03 -0.88 -29.31
CA MET A 340 -24.80 -0.07 -29.45
C MET A 340 -23.61 -0.91 -29.00
N ASP A 341 -22.50 -0.80 -29.74
CA ASP A 341 -21.20 -1.35 -29.30
C ASP A 341 -20.58 -0.42 -28.27
N VAL A 342 -20.08 -0.99 -27.14
CA VAL A 342 -19.63 -0.21 -25.99
C VAL A 342 -18.16 -0.45 -25.69
N ASP A 343 -17.32 0.53 -25.93
CA ASP A 343 -16.00 0.62 -25.32
C ASP A 343 -16.13 1.11 -23.88
N ARG A 344 -15.87 0.22 -22.91
CA ARG A 344 -15.99 0.53 -21.49
C ARG A 344 -15.05 1.66 -21.03
N ASN A 345 -13.84 1.75 -21.58
CA ASN A 345 -12.92 2.85 -21.22
C ASN A 345 -13.46 4.19 -21.72
N GLN A 346 -14.00 4.23 -22.93
CA GLN A 346 -14.65 5.43 -23.46
C GLN A 346 -15.88 5.81 -22.63
N LEU A 347 -16.67 4.82 -22.19
CA LEU A 347 -17.86 5.06 -21.35
C LEU A 347 -17.46 5.67 -19.99
N TYR A 348 -16.47 5.11 -19.29
CA TYR A 348 -15.93 5.71 -18.07
C TYR A 348 -15.50 7.16 -18.29
N GLY A 349 -14.69 7.42 -19.29
CA GLY A 349 -14.24 8.77 -19.62
C GLY A 349 -15.39 9.74 -19.91
N THR A 350 -16.43 9.27 -20.60
CA THR A 350 -17.60 10.09 -20.93
C THR A 350 -18.42 10.41 -19.66
N LEU A 351 -18.70 9.41 -18.84
CA LEU A 351 -19.48 9.58 -17.60
C LEU A 351 -18.74 10.47 -16.57
N TYR A 352 -17.42 10.30 -16.41
CA TYR A 352 -16.62 11.11 -15.51
C TYR A 352 -16.56 12.58 -15.95
N ARG A 353 -16.36 12.83 -17.26
CA ARG A 353 -16.45 14.21 -17.80
C ARG A 353 -17.85 14.80 -17.63
N LYS A 354 -18.90 13.96 -17.80
CA LYS A 354 -20.29 14.41 -17.56
C LYS A 354 -20.54 14.80 -16.10
N ALA A 355 -19.91 14.12 -15.14
CA ALA A 355 -19.98 14.51 -13.75
C ALA A 355 -19.46 15.94 -13.49
N MET A 356 -18.44 16.38 -14.25
CA MET A 356 -17.89 17.74 -14.11
C MET A 356 -18.86 18.85 -14.53
N GLU A 357 -19.89 18.54 -15.32
CA GLU A 357 -20.96 19.46 -15.69
C GLU A 357 -22.08 19.55 -14.64
N GLY A 358 -22.03 18.70 -13.60
CA GLY A 358 -23.01 18.69 -12.52
C GLY A 358 -22.85 19.90 -11.60
N GLU A 359 -23.89 20.14 -10.81
CA GLU A 359 -23.85 21.19 -9.81
C GLU A 359 -22.83 20.88 -8.72
N ALA A 360 -22.18 21.92 -8.21
CA ALA A 360 -21.06 21.78 -7.30
C ALA A 360 -21.39 20.94 -6.05
N ASP A 361 -22.64 21.00 -5.57
CA ASP A 361 -23.11 20.20 -4.43
C ASP A 361 -23.70 18.83 -4.81
N GLY A 362 -23.65 18.43 -6.10
CA GLY A 362 -24.27 17.20 -6.60
C GLY A 362 -25.79 17.29 -6.73
N GLY A 363 -26.38 18.50 -6.80
CA GLY A 363 -27.80 18.75 -7.01
C GLY A 363 -28.70 18.27 -5.86
N GLY A 364 -28.21 18.26 -4.64
CA GLY A 364 -28.96 17.80 -3.47
C GLY A 364 -29.11 16.28 -3.37
N LEU A 365 -28.43 15.51 -4.22
CA LEU A 365 -28.45 14.04 -4.21
C LEU A 365 -27.54 13.49 -3.10
N LEU A 366 -27.78 12.21 -2.72
CA LEU A 366 -26.96 11.47 -1.76
C LEU A 366 -26.79 10.03 -2.25
N SER A 367 -25.62 9.47 -2.09
CA SER A 367 -25.31 8.07 -2.39
C SER A 367 -24.36 7.51 -1.32
N TYR A 368 -24.47 6.22 -1.05
CA TYR A 368 -23.50 5.41 -0.32
C TYR A 368 -23.10 4.23 -1.18
N GLY A 369 -21.79 4.06 -1.38
CA GLY A 369 -21.23 2.95 -2.15
C GLY A 369 -20.66 1.85 -1.26
N TYR A 370 -21.25 1.61 -0.09
CA TYR A 370 -20.76 0.63 0.88
C TYR A 370 -21.16 -0.79 0.50
N LEU A 371 -20.29 -1.46 -0.27
CA LEU A 371 -20.42 -2.89 -0.59
C LEU A 371 -19.85 -3.79 0.51
N SER A 372 -19.07 -3.23 1.41
CA SER A 372 -18.52 -3.88 2.60
C SER A 372 -18.60 -2.93 3.79
N GLY A 373 -18.22 -3.40 4.97
CA GLY A 373 -18.08 -2.54 6.14
C GLY A 373 -17.09 -1.40 5.89
N GLU A 374 -17.28 -0.28 6.61
CA GLU A 374 -16.43 0.92 6.53
C GLU A 374 -16.09 1.42 7.94
N HIS A 375 -14.95 1.02 8.44
CA HIS A 375 -14.54 1.30 9.83
C HIS A 375 -14.38 2.80 10.11
N ILE A 376 -13.98 3.59 9.11
CA ILE A 376 -13.87 5.06 9.24
C ILE A 376 -15.19 5.71 9.65
N THR A 377 -16.31 5.13 9.24
CA THR A 377 -17.65 5.62 9.57
C THR A 377 -18.42 4.69 10.53
N GLY A 378 -17.75 3.68 11.08
CA GLY A 378 -18.27 2.78 12.11
C GLY A 378 -19.30 1.76 11.60
N PHE A 379 -19.09 1.20 10.41
CA PHE A 379 -19.94 0.15 9.83
C PHE A 379 -19.17 -1.15 9.68
N GLU A 380 -19.74 -2.25 10.17
CA GLU A 380 -19.23 -3.60 9.95
C GLU A 380 -19.71 -4.19 8.62
N GLU A 381 -20.89 -3.78 8.15
CA GLU A 381 -21.48 -4.13 6.87
C GLU A 381 -21.95 -2.88 6.15
N GLY A 382 -22.21 -2.96 4.84
CA GLY A 382 -22.75 -1.87 4.04
C GLY A 382 -23.97 -2.28 3.20
N ARG A 383 -24.73 -1.27 2.79
CA ARG A 383 -25.86 -1.40 1.85
C ARG A 383 -25.77 -0.28 0.81
N PRO A 384 -25.26 -0.55 -0.41
CA PRO A 384 -25.21 0.48 -1.44
C PRO A 384 -26.57 1.08 -1.68
N MET A 385 -26.68 2.41 -1.61
CA MET A 385 -27.96 3.08 -1.78
C MET A 385 -27.83 4.42 -2.46
N PHE A 386 -28.94 4.82 -3.11
CA PHE A 386 -29.09 6.13 -3.72
C PHE A 386 -30.36 6.80 -3.17
N VAL A 387 -30.19 8.01 -2.63
CA VAL A 387 -31.26 8.75 -1.95
C VAL A 387 -31.45 10.11 -2.61
N ARG A 388 -32.71 10.52 -2.80
CA ARG A 388 -33.06 11.84 -3.30
C ARG A 388 -34.32 12.38 -2.61
N THR A 389 -34.39 13.68 -2.48
CA THR A 389 -35.58 14.40 -2.03
C THR A 389 -36.39 14.89 -3.24
N PRO A 390 -37.68 15.24 -3.07
CA PRO A 390 -38.52 15.73 -4.19
C PRO A 390 -37.98 16.98 -4.89
N ASP A 391 -37.18 17.78 -4.22
CA ASP A 391 -36.58 19.03 -4.70
C ASP A 391 -35.15 18.85 -5.24
N SER A 392 -34.55 17.66 -5.11
CA SER A 392 -33.23 17.40 -5.67
C SER A 392 -33.23 17.39 -7.20
N ARG A 393 -32.13 17.85 -7.80
CA ARG A 393 -31.97 17.93 -9.26
C ARG A 393 -31.37 16.65 -9.81
N PHE A 394 -32.25 15.73 -10.18
CA PHE A 394 -31.86 14.42 -10.68
C PHE A 394 -31.64 14.45 -12.20
N ASN A 395 -30.39 14.43 -12.60
CA ASN A 395 -29.92 14.27 -13.99
C ASN A 395 -28.61 13.49 -14.00
N LEU A 396 -28.15 13.07 -15.18
CA LEU A 396 -26.95 12.23 -15.34
C LEU A 396 -25.69 12.89 -14.76
N ALA A 397 -25.52 14.20 -14.96
CA ALA A 397 -24.35 14.91 -14.47
C ALA A 397 -24.26 14.90 -12.92
N ASN A 398 -25.35 15.27 -12.25
CA ASN A 398 -25.45 15.26 -10.79
C ASN A 398 -25.38 13.82 -10.24
N PHE A 399 -26.00 12.85 -10.90
CA PHE A 399 -25.93 11.46 -10.52
C PHE A 399 -24.48 10.94 -10.54
N MET A 400 -23.76 11.16 -11.62
CA MET A 400 -22.36 10.75 -11.71
C MET A 400 -21.47 11.51 -10.74
N ARG A 401 -21.70 12.80 -10.54
CA ARG A 401 -20.94 13.61 -9.58
C ARG A 401 -21.10 13.11 -8.16
N VAL A 402 -22.32 12.82 -7.70
CA VAL A 402 -22.55 12.32 -6.33
C VAL A 402 -21.93 10.94 -6.11
N ASN A 403 -21.89 10.08 -7.13
CA ASN A 403 -21.23 8.78 -7.02
C ASN A 403 -19.69 8.90 -6.98
N LEU A 404 -19.11 9.88 -7.66
CA LEU A 404 -17.68 10.21 -7.49
C LEU A 404 -17.40 10.83 -6.11
N TYR A 405 -18.32 11.64 -5.60
CA TYR A 405 -18.21 12.25 -4.27
C TYR A 405 -18.25 11.20 -3.16
N THR A 406 -19.20 10.27 -3.22
CA THR A 406 -19.34 9.24 -2.19
C THR A 406 -18.16 8.26 -2.18
N ALA A 407 -17.54 8.02 -3.34
CA ALA A 407 -16.30 7.23 -3.42
C ALA A 407 -15.15 7.78 -2.56
N LEU A 408 -15.21 9.07 -2.21
CA LEU A 408 -14.22 9.76 -1.38
C LEU A 408 -14.74 10.15 0.02
N GLY A 409 -16.02 9.89 0.33
CA GLY A 409 -16.67 10.37 1.56
C GLY A 409 -16.01 9.83 2.84
N ALA A 410 -15.75 8.54 2.91
CA ALA A 410 -15.04 7.92 4.03
C ALA A 410 -13.59 8.44 4.14
N LEU A 411 -12.88 8.53 3.02
CA LEU A 411 -11.52 9.09 3.00
C LEU A 411 -11.49 10.53 3.53
N LYS A 412 -12.44 11.37 3.08
CA LYS A 412 -12.58 12.74 3.59
C LYS A 412 -12.77 12.77 5.10
N THR A 413 -13.58 11.86 5.64
CA THR A 413 -13.80 11.77 7.09
C THR A 413 -12.49 11.52 7.84
N GLY A 414 -11.70 10.54 7.42
CA GLY A 414 -10.39 10.26 8.02
C GLY A 414 -9.38 11.40 7.83
N MET A 415 -9.33 12.01 6.64
CA MET A 415 -8.45 13.16 6.36
C MET A 415 -8.82 14.39 7.19
N ASP A 416 -10.11 14.57 7.52
CA ASP A 416 -10.55 15.67 8.39
C ASP A 416 -10.09 15.49 9.84
N ILE A 417 -9.95 14.26 10.34
CA ILE A 417 -9.33 13.99 11.65
C ILE A 417 -7.90 14.53 11.65
N LEU A 418 -7.09 14.15 10.65
CA LEU A 418 -5.70 14.63 10.53
C LEU A 418 -5.62 16.15 10.47
N LYS A 419 -6.47 16.80 9.66
CA LYS A 419 -6.43 18.24 9.45
C LYS A 419 -6.95 19.03 10.64
N ARG A 420 -8.08 18.62 11.24
CA ARG A 420 -8.81 19.42 12.24
C ARG A 420 -8.38 19.10 13.67
N GLU A 421 -8.12 17.84 14.00
CA GLU A 421 -7.80 17.43 15.36
C GLU A 421 -6.28 17.44 15.58
N GLU A 422 -5.51 16.97 14.60
CA GLU A 422 -4.05 16.89 14.69
C GLU A 422 -3.31 18.10 14.11
N GLY A 423 -3.99 18.91 13.28
CA GLY A 423 -3.40 20.09 12.66
C GLY A 423 -2.41 19.77 11.54
N VAL A 424 -2.48 18.57 10.97
CA VAL A 424 -1.60 18.11 9.89
C VAL A 424 -1.72 19.03 8.67
N GLN A 425 -0.58 19.44 8.14
CA GLN A 425 -0.47 20.22 6.92
C GLN A 425 -0.06 19.31 5.76
N SER A 426 -0.62 19.55 4.58
CA SER A 426 -0.22 18.86 3.34
C SER A 426 -0.13 19.84 2.21
N ASP A 427 1.00 19.82 1.48
CA ASP A 427 1.26 20.72 0.37
C ASP A 427 0.82 20.11 -0.96
N ARG A 428 0.83 18.78 -1.08
CA ARG A 428 0.46 18.06 -2.30
C ARG A 428 0.23 16.58 -2.03
N ILE A 429 -0.70 15.99 -2.78
CA ILE A 429 -0.93 14.54 -2.82
C ILE A 429 -0.75 14.03 -4.25
N MET A 430 -0.06 12.90 -4.40
CA MET A 430 0.08 12.18 -5.67
C MET A 430 -1.07 11.18 -5.83
N GLY A 431 -1.91 11.37 -6.84
CA GLY A 431 -3.03 10.47 -7.14
C GLY A 431 -2.65 9.38 -8.13
N HIS A 432 -3.04 8.14 -7.86
CA HIS A 432 -2.94 7.03 -8.81
C HIS A 432 -4.11 6.06 -8.66
N GLY A 433 -4.26 5.13 -9.62
CA GLY A 433 -5.37 4.17 -9.65
C GLY A 433 -6.50 4.54 -10.61
N GLY A 434 -7.57 3.76 -10.55
CA GLY A 434 -8.68 3.83 -11.52
C GLY A 434 -9.38 5.18 -11.61
N LEU A 435 -9.55 5.85 -10.48
CA LEU A 435 -10.20 7.16 -10.39
C LEU A 435 -9.50 8.23 -11.24
N PHE A 436 -8.18 8.15 -11.39
CA PHE A 436 -7.36 9.14 -12.09
C PHE A 436 -7.15 8.86 -13.58
N LYS A 437 -7.65 7.74 -14.10
CA LYS A 437 -7.50 7.38 -15.53
C LYS A 437 -8.17 8.38 -16.48
N THR A 438 -9.29 9.00 -16.05
CA THR A 438 -9.93 10.07 -16.80
C THR A 438 -9.28 11.40 -16.44
N LYS A 439 -8.47 11.93 -17.37
CA LYS A 439 -7.71 13.17 -17.17
C LYS A 439 -8.63 14.31 -16.68
N GLY A 440 -8.24 14.94 -15.59
CA GLY A 440 -8.89 16.12 -15.02
C GLY A 440 -10.08 15.82 -14.08
N ALA A 441 -10.90 14.80 -14.34
CA ALA A 441 -12.15 14.62 -13.58
C ALA A 441 -11.92 14.13 -12.14
N GLY A 442 -11.43 12.90 -11.95
CA GLY A 442 -11.17 12.37 -10.61
C GLY A 442 -10.12 13.18 -9.85
N GLN A 443 -9.16 13.75 -10.56
CA GLN A 443 -8.11 14.59 -10.00
C GLN A 443 -8.68 15.89 -9.40
N GLN A 444 -9.57 16.60 -10.13
CA GLN A 444 -10.20 17.82 -9.63
C GLN A 444 -11.13 17.54 -8.46
N ILE A 445 -11.97 16.50 -8.58
CA ILE A 445 -12.86 16.09 -7.48
C ILE A 445 -12.08 15.75 -6.20
N MET A 446 -10.94 15.06 -6.33
CA MET A 446 -10.06 14.76 -5.20
C MET A 446 -9.45 16.05 -4.61
N ALA A 447 -8.97 16.96 -5.45
CA ALA A 447 -8.40 18.22 -5.00
C ALA A 447 -9.42 19.05 -4.21
N ASP A 448 -10.64 19.18 -4.72
CA ASP A 448 -11.73 19.91 -4.09
C ASP A 448 -12.17 19.23 -2.78
N ALA A 449 -12.32 17.89 -2.79
CA ALA A 449 -12.73 17.12 -1.63
C ALA A 449 -11.71 17.21 -0.49
N MET A 450 -10.42 17.04 -0.77
CA MET A 450 -9.38 17.04 0.27
C MET A 450 -8.88 18.45 0.61
N GLU A 451 -9.18 19.44 -0.24
CA GLU A 451 -8.68 20.82 -0.12
C GLU A 451 -7.15 20.90 -0.17
N ILE A 452 -6.55 20.03 -1.01
CA ILE A 452 -5.11 19.87 -1.19
C ILE A 452 -4.82 19.76 -2.69
N PRO A 453 -3.74 20.39 -3.22
CA PRO A 453 -3.31 20.17 -4.60
C PRO A 453 -3.08 18.68 -4.88
N VAL A 454 -3.67 18.18 -5.97
CA VAL A 454 -3.51 16.79 -6.40
C VAL A 454 -2.69 16.74 -7.68
N ALA A 455 -1.61 15.97 -7.64
CA ALA A 455 -0.74 15.71 -8.79
C ALA A 455 -0.95 14.29 -9.32
N VAL A 456 -0.82 14.11 -10.63
CA VAL A 456 -0.87 12.81 -11.30
C VAL A 456 0.30 12.70 -12.25
N MET A 457 1.03 11.58 -12.22
CA MET A 457 2.11 11.25 -13.15
C MET A 457 1.67 10.18 -14.14
N GLU A 458 2.11 10.27 -15.39
CA GLU A 458 1.81 9.27 -16.42
C GLU A 458 2.54 7.93 -16.19
N THR A 459 3.67 7.95 -15.48
CA THR A 459 4.57 6.79 -15.27
C THR A 459 4.24 5.94 -14.03
N ALA A 460 3.22 6.26 -13.25
CA ALA A 460 2.87 5.55 -12.01
C ALA A 460 2.37 4.08 -12.20
N GLY A 461 2.54 3.50 -13.39
CA GLY A 461 2.03 2.15 -13.72
C GLY A 461 2.90 0.97 -13.29
N GLU A 462 4.15 1.20 -12.85
CA GLU A 462 5.09 0.10 -12.54
C GLU A 462 5.03 -0.38 -11.08
N GLY A 463 4.43 0.39 -10.17
CA GLY A 463 4.10 -0.01 -8.80
C GLY A 463 5.30 -0.22 -7.89
N GLY A 464 5.09 -1.01 -6.83
CA GLY A 464 6.07 -1.24 -5.77
C GLY A 464 7.31 -2.02 -6.21
N ALA A 465 7.22 -2.86 -7.24
CA ALA A 465 8.40 -3.53 -7.81
C ALA A 465 9.41 -2.53 -8.38
N TRP A 466 8.94 -1.48 -9.03
CA TRP A 466 9.81 -0.36 -9.45
C TRP A 466 10.29 0.44 -8.23
N GLY A 467 9.42 0.73 -7.28
CA GLY A 467 9.76 1.44 -6.06
C GLY A 467 10.91 0.78 -5.28
N ILE A 468 10.88 -0.56 -5.13
CA ILE A 468 11.97 -1.26 -4.44
C ILE A 468 13.25 -1.33 -5.30
N ALA A 469 13.15 -1.36 -6.64
CA ALA A 469 14.32 -1.20 -7.52
C ALA A 469 14.97 0.19 -7.35
N LEU A 470 14.17 1.25 -7.17
CA LEU A 470 14.66 2.60 -6.87
C LEU A 470 15.35 2.67 -5.50
N LEU A 471 14.83 1.99 -4.47
CA LEU A 471 15.49 1.88 -3.17
C LEU A 471 16.81 1.10 -3.25
N ALA A 472 16.88 0.05 -4.07
CA ALA A 472 18.12 -0.67 -4.35
C ALA A 472 19.15 0.22 -5.07
N ALA A 473 18.70 1.06 -6.01
CA ALA A 473 19.53 2.06 -6.68
C ALA A 473 20.00 3.16 -5.70
N PHE A 474 19.11 3.68 -4.88
CA PHE A 474 19.43 4.67 -3.84
C PHE A 474 20.52 4.17 -2.89
N MET A 475 20.45 2.92 -2.45
CA MET A 475 21.49 2.31 -1.61
C MET A 475 22.89 2.41 -2.24
N GLN A 476 22.97 2.25 -3.57
CA GLN A 476 24.25 2.26 -4.30
C GLN A 476 24.71 3.67 -4.73
N GLU A 477 23.75 4.58 -4.99
CA GLU A 477 24.01 5.84 -5.69
C GLU A 477 23.57 7.09 -4.93
N LYS A 478 23.23 6.98 -3.64
CA LYS A 478 22.76 8.14 -2.85
C LYS A 478 23.76 9.30 -2.85
N ASN A 479 25.07 9.04 -2.85
CA ASN A 479 26.14 10.05 -2.95
C ASN A 479 25.93 11.25 -2.00
N GLY A 480 25.49 10.98 -0.77
CA GLY A 480 25.20 11.98 0.25
C GLY A 480 23.84 12.66 0.16
N ARG A 481 23.02 12.35 -0.85
CA ARG A 481 21.64 12.85 -0.97
C ARG A 481 20.71 12.12 0.00
N THR A 482 19.66 12.80 0.45
CA THR A 482 18.49 12.18 1.08
C THR A 482 17.64 11.45 0.04
N LEU A 483 16.70 10.59 0.46
CA LEU A 483 15.87 9.84 -0.47
C LEU A 483 15.01 10.76 -1.35
N ASP A 484 14.38 11.78 -0.76
CA ASP A 484 13.57 12.76 -1.47
C ASP A 484 14.38 13.55 -2.51
N GLN A 485 15.62 13.98 -2.16
CA GLN A 485 16.54 14.62 -3.11
C GLN A 485 16.93 13.68 -4.25
N TYR A 486 17.25 12.42 -3.93
CA TYR A 486 17.61 11.44 -4.94
C TYR A 486 16.45 11.17 -5.91
N LEU A 487 15.25 10.98 -5.40
CA LEU A 487 14.08 10.77 -6.23
C LEU A 487 13.79 11.99 -7.12
N ALA A 488 13.80 13.18 -6.55
CA ALA A 488 13.51 14.42 -7.30
C ALA A 488 14.55 14.70 -8.39
N GLU A 489 15.84 14.51 -8.10
CA GLU A 489 16.94 14.92 -8.99
C GLU A 489 17.38 13.84 -9.99
N ALA A 490 17.31 12.56 -9.60
CA ALA A 490 17.83 11.46 -10.42
C ALA A 490 16.74 10.63 -11.10
N VAL A 491 15.54 10.57 -10.52
CA VAL A 491 14.47 9.67 -11.00
C VAL A 491 13.37 10.46 -11.70
N PHE A 492 12.86 11.51 -11.07
CA PHE A 492 11.65 12.22 -11.49
C PHE A 492 11.91 13.59 -12.11
N GLN A 493 13.18 13.97 -12.34
CA GLN A 493 13.54 15.28 -12.87
C GLN A 493 12.80 15.64 -14.18
N ASP A 494 12.66 14.67 -15.08
CA ASP A 494 12.05 14.85 -16.40
C ASP A 494 10.60 14.31 -16.47
N SER A 495 9.98 14.00 -15.33
CA SER A 495 8.62 13.44 -15.30
C SER A 495 7.57 14.51 -15.57
N GLU A 496 6.66 14.23 -16.48
CA GLU A 496 5.48 15.09 -16.70
C GLU A 496 4.48 14.89 -15.56
N ILE A 497 4.24 15.95 -14.81
CA ILE A 497 3.31 15.96 -13.67
C ILE A 497 2.19 16.95 -13.96
N SER A 498 0.94 16.47 -13.98
CA SER A 498 -0.25 17.31 -13.99
C SER A 498 -0.63 17.65 -12.55
N VAL A 499 -0.79 18.93 -12.22
CA VAL A 499 -1.24 19.38 -10.89
C VAL A 499 -2.52 20.17 -11.04
N LEU A 500 -3.56 19.80 -10.27
CA LEU A 500 -4.80 20.57 -10.13
C LEU A 500 -4.93 21.05 -8.69
N ASN A 501 -5.24 22.34 -8.55
CA ASN A 501 -5.50 22.96 -7.25
C ASN A 501 -6.98 22.84 -6.89
N PRO A 502 -7.34 22.87 -5.58
CA PRO A 502 -8.73 23.00 -5.16
C PRO A 502 -9.37 24.26 -5.76
N GLU A 503 -10.59 24.13 -6.25
CA GLU A 503 -11.40 25.26 -6.74
C GLU A 503 -12.42 25.66 -5.68
N GLU A 504 -12.60 26.97 -5.43
CA GLU A 504 -13.44 27.47 -4.34
C GLU A 504 -14.89 26.95 -4.44
N GLU A 505 -15.48 26.96 -5.63
CA GLU A 505 -16.84 26.46 -5.87
C GLU A 505 -16.92 24.94 -5.63
N GLY A 506 -15.93 24.17 -6.11
CA GLY A 506 -15.86 22.73 -5.91
C GLY A 506 -15.71 22.33 -4.44
N VAL A 507 -14.84 23.03 -3.71
CA VAL A 507 -14.65 22.86 -2.25
C VAL A 507 -15.94 23.13 -1.49
N ALA A 508 -16.61 24.26 -1.77
CA ALA A 508 -17.87 24.62 -1.11
C ALA A 508 -18.97 23.59 -1.43
N GLY A 509 -19.06 23.15 -2.68
CA GLY A 509 -20.01 22.14 -3.11
C GLY A 509 -19.76 20.78 -2.45
N TYR A 510 -18.50 20.33 -2.38
CA TYR A 510 -18.16 19.08 -1.71
C TYR A 510 -18.44 19.14 -0.19
N ARG A 511 -18.17 20.27 0.47
CA ARG A 511 -18.53 20.47 1.88
C ARG A 511 -20.04 20.33 2.10
N SER A 512 -20.85 20.96 1.25
CA SER A 512 -22.32 20.84 1.30
C SER A 512 -22.78 19.37 1.09
N PHE A 513 -22.13 18.63 0.19
CA PHE A 513 -22.35 17.19 0.04
C PHE A 513 -21.99 16.43 1.32
N MET A 514 -20.82 16.68 1.94
CA MET A 514 -20.37 15.99 3.16
C MET A 514 -21.29 16.25 4.36
N GLU A 515 -21.92 17.41 4.46
CA GLU A 515 -22.96 17.66 5.49
C GLU A 515 -24.14 16.70 5.32
N ARG A 516 -24.62 16.49 4.07
CA ARG A 516 -25.67 15.51 3.78
C ARG A 516 -25.21 14.09 4.00
N TYR A 517 -23.99 13.76 3.55
CA TYR A 517 -23.38 12.43 3.69
C TYR A 517 -23.28 12.04 5.17
N THR A 518 -22.71 12.89 6.02
CA THR A 518 -22.56 12.62 7.46
C THR A 518 -23.92 12.48 8.15
N LYS A 519 -24.86 13.38 7.86
CA LYS A 519 -26.21 13.32 8.40
C LYS A 519 -26.97 12.07 7.97
N GLY A 520 -26.76 11.64 6.73
CA GLY A 520 -27.44 10.49 6.14
C GLY A 520 -26.86 9.13 6.54
N LEU A 521 -25.72 9.05 7.25
CA LEU A 521 -25.19 7.79 7.78
C LEU A 521 -26.20 7.06 8.68
N SER A 522 -27.14 7.76 9.29
CA SER A 522 -28.25 7.16 10.03
C SER A 522 -29.20 6.36 9.13
N ILE A 523 -29.35 6.73 7.85
CA ILE A 523 -30.15 6.00 6.87
C ILE A 523 -29.42 4.69 6.50
N GLU A 524 -28.11 4.77 6.25
CA GLU A 524 -27.27 3.61 5.97
C GLU A 524 -27.30 2.62 7.15
N ARG A 525 -27.22 3.11 8.39
CA ARG A 525 -27.34 2.27 9.58
C ARG A 525 -28.69 1.59 9.67
N ALA A 526 -29.78 2.31 9.43
CA ALA A 526 -31.11 1.71 9.39
C ALA A 526 -31.24 0.66 8.28
N ALA A 527 -30.62 0.85 7.13
CA ALA A 527 -30.62 -0.14 6.07
C ALA A 527 -29.85 -1.42 6.47
N VAL A 528 -28.67 -1.27 7.08
CA VAL A 528 -27.88 -2.42 7.59
C VAL A 528 -28.68 -3.21 8.65
N GLU A 529 -29.35 -2.52 9.57
CA GLU A 529 -30.10 -3.15 10.66
C GLU A 529 -31.41 -3.84 10.20
N ASN A 530 -31.96 -3.46 9.04
CA ASN A 530 -33.30 -3.94 8.60
C ASN A 530 -33.29 -4.69 7.27
N MET A 531 -32.18 -4.85 6.61
CA MET A 531 -32.01 -5.57 5.34
C MET A 531 -30.92 -6.64 5.41
#